data_ccf39c69fa44fb124ed169965d3d9fb5
#
_entry.id   ccf39c69fa44fb124ed169965d3d9fb5
#
_cell.length_a   1.000
_cell.length_b   1.000
_cell.length_c   1.000
_cell.angle_alpha   90.00
_cell.angle_beta   90.00
_cell.angle_gamma   90.00
#
_symmetry.space_group_name_H-M   'P 1'
#
loop_
_entity.id
_entity.type
_entity.pdbx_description
1 polymer ?
#
loop_
_entity_poly.entity_id
_entity_poly.type
_entity_poly.pdbx_seq_one_letter_code
_entity_poly.pdbx_strand_id
1 'polypeptide(L)'
;DVYKRQHMHIICGDLRQAHAQIAPGTFDYVLSNPPYYPPKSGYLHAQDSLCAARSEICCPFDALCAAAARALRWGGRFFLVHKPERLVDLLTGLRAARLEPKRIRFVRHRAETAVNLVLIESRLGGGPGLQYEPDLILYTQTGDLSAEGRRIYHLQE
;
A
#
# COMPACT_ATOMS: atom_id res chain seq x y z
N ASP A 1 -0.06 -25.60 -6.85
CA ASP A 1 -1.22 -24.71 -7.04
C ASP A 1 -1.19 -24.01 -8.41
N VAL A 2 -1.07 -24.83 -9.47
CA VAL A 2 -0.94 -24.37 -10.87
C VAL A 2 -2.24 -23.72 -11.39
N TYR A 3 -3.38 -24.15 -10.88
CA TYR A 3 -4.70 -23.68 -11.31
C TYR A 3 -5.04 -22.22 -10.91
N LYS A 4 -4.47 -21.69 -9.84
CA LYS A 4 -4.73 -20.31 -9.40
C LYS A 4 -4.02 -19.23 -10.23
N ARG A 5 -3.07 -19.62 -11.11
CA ARG A 5 -2.30 -18.68 -11.94
C ARG A 5 -2.89 -18.42 -13.33
N GLN A 6 -3.97 -19.11 -13.70
CA GLN A 6 -4.52 -19.04 -15.07
C GLN A 6 -5.15 -17.67 -15.44
N HIS A 7 -5.36 -16.79 -14.44
CA HIS A 7 -5.92 -15.45 -14.66
C HIS A 7 -4.97 -14.32 -14.24
N MET A 8 -3.67 -14.61 -14.04
CA MET A 8 -2.68 -13.60 -13.68
C MET A 8 -1.94 -13.14 -14.93
N HIS A 9 -2.00 -11.84 -15.22
CA HIS A 9 -1.20 -11.18 -16.24
C HIS A 9 -0.09 -10.39 -15.58
N ILE A 10 1.17 -10.71 -15.93
CA ILE A 10 2.35 -9.98 -15.42
C ILE A 10 2.78 -9.01 -16.49
N ILE A 11 2.83 -7.73 -16.15
CA ILE A 11 3.29 -6.65 -17.02
C ILE A 11 4.56 -6.07 -16.42
N CYS A 12 5.64 -6.06 -17.20
CA CYS A 12 6.88 -5.38 -16.84
C CYS A 12 6.91 -4.00 -17.50
N GLY A 13 7.07 -2.95 -16.70
CA GLY A 13 7.10 -1.59 -17.23
C GLY A 13 7.27 -0.52 -16.14
N ASP A 14 7.41 0.72 -16.60
CA ASP A 14 7.43 1.89 -15.71
C ASP A 14 6.00 2.28 -15.36
N LEU A 15 5.70 2.39 -14.06
CA LEU A 15 4.37 2.76 -13.57
C LEU A 15 3.90 4.13 -14.12
N ARG A 16 4.83 5.06 -14.36
CA ARG A 16 4.54 6.38 -14.96
C ARG A 16 3.99 6.25 -16.39
N GLN A 17 4.26 5.13 -17.05
CA GLN A 17 3.81 4.79 -18.40
C GLN A 17 2.73 3.69 -18.41
N ALA A 18 2.19 3.32 -17.25
CA ALA A 18 1.17 2.27 -17.14
C ALA A 18 -0.07 2.53 -18.02
N HIS A 19 -0.33 3.80 -18.37
CA HIS A 19 -1.40 4.18 -19.29
C HIS A 19 -1.27 3.53 -20.69
N ALA A 20 -0.09 3.13 -21.11
CA ALA A 20 0.11 2.46 -22.39
C ALA A 20 -0.32 0.98 -22.36
N GLN A 21 -0.42 0.37 -21.19
CA GLN A 21 -0.65 -1.07 -21.02
C GLN A 21 -1.94 -1.38 -20.26
N ILE A 22 -2.48 -0.42 -19.51
CA ILE A 22 -3.68 -0.57 -18.68
C ILE A 22 -4.73 0.44 -19.16
N ALA A 23 -5.87 -0.07 -19.63
CA ALA A 23 -7.00 0.79 -19.97
C ALA A 23 -7.56 1.49 -18.72
N PRO A 24 -8.02 2.75 -18.83
CA PRO A 24 -8.62 3.45 -17.69
C PRO A 24 -9.89 2.78 -17.21
N GLY A 25 -10.13 2.81 -15.89
CA GLY A 25 -11.37 2.32 -15.32
C GLY A 25 -11.56 0.81 -15.38
N THR A 26 -10.48 0.03 -15.50
CA THR A 26 -10.54 -1.42 -15.70
C THR A 26 -10.77 -2.20 -14.39
N PHE A 27 -10.21 -1.72 -13.27
CA PHE A 27 -10.13 -2.52 -12.05
C PHE A 27 -11.08 -2.04 -10.96
N ASP A 28 -11.64 -3.00 -10.22
CA ASP A 28 -12.37 -2.75 -8.97
C ASP A 28 -11.44 -2.39 -7.82
N TYR A 29 -10.27 -3.01 -7.80
CA TYR A 29 -9.28 -2.94 -6.74
C TYR A 29 -7.88 -2.74 -7.29
N VAL A 30 -7.13 -1.87 -6.65
CA VAL A 30 -5.68 -1.71 -6.85
C VAL A 30 -5.01 -1.84 -5.49
N LEU A 31 -3.93 -2.61 -5.41
CA LEU A 31 -3.14 -2.79 -4.19
C LEU A 31 -1.70 -2.36 -4.47
N SER A 32 -1.08 -1.72 -3.47
CA SER A 32 0.33 -1.35 -3.55
C SER A 32 1.02 -1.46 -2.21
N ASN A 33 2.24 -1.98 -2.25
CA ASN A 33 3.23 -1.92 -1.19
C ASN A 33 4.49 -1.29 -1.79
N PRO A 34 4.52 0.04 -1.95
CA PRO A 34 5.62 0.73 -2.61
C PRO A 34 6.84 0.83 -1.69
N PRO A 35 8.02 1.17 -2.21
CA PRO A 35 9.17 1.51 -1.39
C PRO A 35 8.86 2.67 -0.44
N TYR A 36 9.40 2.61 0.80
CA TYR A 36 8.98 3.51 1.87
C TYR A 36 9.82 4.77 2.03
N TYR A 37 10.98 4.87 1.37
CA TYR A 37 11.97 5.90 1.65
C TYR A 37 11.98 7.01 0.61
N PRO A 38 11.97 8.30 1.04
CA PRO A 38 12.14 9.43 0.14
C PRO A 38 13.57 9.50 -0.41
N PRO A 39 13.79 10.06 -1.63
CA PRO A 39 15.08 10.07 -2.31
C PRO A 39 16.22 10.80 -1.56
N LYS A 40 15.94 11.50 -0.48
CA LYS A 40 16.90 12.35 0.27
C LYS A 40 17.08 11.94 1.74
N SER A 41 16.59 10.78 2.18
CA SER A 41 16.89 10.31 3.54
C SER A 41 18.33 9.79 3.57
N GLY A 42 19.23 10.51 4.27
CA GLY A 42 20.66 10.22 4.34
C GLY A 42 21.05 8.92 5.08
N TYR A 43 20.16 7.96 5.17
CA TYR A 43 20.40 6.62 5.71
C TYR A 43 20.60 5.62 4.57
N LEU A 44 21.75 5.71 3.93
CA LEU A 44 22.09 4.84 2.82
C LEU A 44 23.28 3.94 3.21
N HIS A 45 23.01 2.70 3.60
CA HIS A 45 24.02 1.65 3.46
C HIS A 45 24.22 1.39 1.97
N ALA A 46 25.46 1.45 1.50
CA ALA A 46 25.81 1.62 0.09
C ALA A 46 25.35 0.54 -0.89
N GLN A 47 24.85 -0.62 -0.43
CA GLN A 47 24.36 -1.70 -1.29
C GLN A 47 22.83 -1.85 -1.31
N ASP A 48 22.14 -1.64 -0.19
CA ASP A 48 20.67 -1.67 -0.14
C ASP A 48 20.06 -0.37 -0.66
N SER A 49 20.83 0.71 -0.59
CA SER A 49 20.43 2.05 -0.98
C SER A 49 20.24 2.24 -2.48
N LEU A 50 20.99 1.55 -3.31
CA LEU A 50 20.86 1.66 -4.78
C LEU A 50 19.54 1.09 -5.30
N CYS A 51 19.03 0.03 -4.67
CA CYS A 51 17.71 -0.51 -5.01
C CYS A 51 16.56 0.32 -4.43
N ALA A 52 16.67 0.77 -3.17
CA ALA A 52 15.65 1.60 -2.53
C ALA A 52 15.61 3.02 -3.13
N ALA A 53 16.76 3.66 -3.34
CA ALA A 53 16.85 4.97 -4.00
C ALA A 53 16.40 4.93 -5.46
N ARG A 54 16.67 3.84 -6.19
CA ARG A 54 16.12 3.63 -7.53
C ARG A 54 14.60 3.50 -7.50
N SER A 55 14.03 2.92 -6.47
CA SER A 55 12.59 2.65 -6.39
C SER A 55 11.77 3.93 -6.18
N GLU A 56 12.19 4.88 -5.32
CA GLU A 56 11.47 6.15 -5.15
C GLU A 56 11.83 7.19 -6.22
N ILE A 57 13.04 7.20 -6.75
CA ILE A 57 13.38 7.99 -7.94
C ILE A 57 12.59 7.50 -9.14
N CYS A 58 12.31 6.20 -9.21
CA CYS A 58 11.57 5.60 -10.33
C CYS A 58 10.05 5.66 -10.17
N CYS A 59 9.51 5.80 -8.94
CA CYS A 59 8.06 5.84 -8.70
C CYS A 59 7.72 6.81 -7.55
N PRO A 60 7.65 8.12 -7.81
CA PRO A 60 7.13 9.08 -6.85
C PRO A 60 5.70 8.72 -6.41
N PHE A 61 5.36 9.03 -5.18
CA PHE A 61 4.06 8.64 -4.61
C PHE A 61 2.86 9.25 -5.38
N ASP A 62 3.02 10.46 -5.90
CA ASP A 62 2.02 11.11 -6.75
C ASP A 62 1.80 10.34 -8.07
N ALA A 63 2.85 9.82 -8.69
CA ALA A 63 2.74 8.98 -9.88
C ALA A 63 2.03 7.65 -9.58
N LEU A 64 2.30 7.04 -8.43
CA LEU A 64 1.56 5.86 -7.96
C LEU A 64 0.07 6.16 -7.79
N CYS A 65 -0.26 7.27 -7.11
CA CYS A 65 -1.65 7.68 -6.90
C CYS A 65 -2.37 7.95 -8.22
N ALA A 66 -1.70 8.63 -9.16
CA ALA A 66 -2.25 8.92 -10.49
C ALA A 66 -2.50 7.64 -11.29
N ALA A 67 -1.55 6.70 -11.28
CA ALA A 67 -1.69 5.41 -11.95
C ALA A 67 -2.83 4.56 -11.35
N ALA A 68 -2.92 4.51 -10.02
CA ALA A 68 -3.99 3.81 -9.31
C ALA A 68 -5.37 4.42 -9.62
N ALA A 69 -5.49 5.75 -9.55
CA ALA A 69 -6.73 6.45 -9.85
C ALA A 69 -7.19 6.24 -11.30
N ARG A 70 -6.24 6.21 -12.25
CA ARG A 70 -6.54 5.93 -13.66
C ARG A 70 -6.99 4.49 -13.88
N ALA A 71 -6.34 3.52 -13.25
CA ALA A 71 -6.63 2.10 -13.41
C ALA A 71 -7.98 1.71 -12.81
N LEU A 72 -8.39 2.35 -11.72
CA LEU A 72 -9.64 2.08 -11.01
C LEU A 72 -10.85 2.58 -11.79
N ARG A 73 -11.93 1.78 -11.79
CA ARG A 73 -13.25 2.29 -12.14
C ARG A 73 -13.75 3.31 -11.08
N TRP A 74 -14.69 4.14 -11.45
CA TRP A 74 -15.31 5.07 -10.51
C TRP A 74 -15.91 4.32 -9.31
N GLY A 75 -15.57 4.76 -8.10
CA GLY A 75 -15.95 4.08 -6.86
C GLY A 75 -15.10 2.86 -6.51
N GLY A 76 -14.12 2.48 -7.35
CA GLY A 76 -13.14 1.45 -7.06
C GLY A 76 -12.24 1.81 -5.89
N ARG A 77 -11.54 0.82 -5.35
CA ARG A 77 -10.78 0.96 -4.09
C ARG A 77 -9.28 0.77 -4.30
N PHE A 78 -8.51 1.63 -3.65
CA PHE A 78 -7.06 1.55 -3.58
C PHE A 78 -6.63 1.16 -2.18
N PHE A 79 -5.82 0.12 -2.07
CA PHE A 79 -5.24 -0.37 -0.83
C PHE A 79 -3.75 -0.13 -0.82
N LEU A 80 -3.26 0.53 0.23
CA LEU A 80 -1.88 0.94 0.38
C LEU A 80 -1.33 0.45 1.71
N VAL A 81 -0.13 -0.13 1.67
CA VAL A 81 0.70 -0.40 2.85
C VAL A 81 1.86 0.57 2.84
N HIS A 82 2.13 1.25 3.96
CA HIS A 82 3.23 2.21 4.05
C HIS A 82 3.73 2.41 5.48
N LYS A 83 4.78 3.22 5.63
CA LYS A 83 5.29 3.66 6.93
C LYS A 83 4.41 4.78 7.52
N PRO A 84 4.10 4.73 8.84
CA PRO A 84 3.21 5.69 9.50
C PRO A 84 3.78 7.12 9.55
N GLU A 85 5.10 7.27 9.54
CA GLU A 85 5.78 8.58 9.60
C GLU A 85 5.39 9.49 8.43
N ARG A 86 4.97 8.89 7.31
CA ARG A 86 4.54 9.63 6.13
C ARG A 86 3.03 9.81 6.01
N LEU A 87 2.27 9.52 7.06
CA LEU A 87 0.81 9.48 7.00
C LEU A 87 0.20 10.77 6.43
N VAL A 88 0.71 11.93 6.82
CA VAL A 88 0.21 13.23 6.34
C VAL A 88 0.43 13.37 4.84
N ASP A 89 1.63 13.04 4.34
CA ASP A 89 1.94 13.09 2.90
C ASP A 89 1.07 12.11 2.12
N LEU A 90 0.86 10.89 2.67
CA LEU A 90 0.05 9.85 2.04
C LEU A 90 -1.41 10.32 1.89
N LEU A 91 -2.02 10.82 2.96
CA LEU A 91 -3.40 11.30 2.92
C LEU A 91 -3.57 12.49 1.97
N THR A 92 -2.59 13.40 1.94
CA THR A 92 -2.59 14.55 1.03
C THR A 92 -2.48 14.11 -0.43
N GLY A 93 -1.52 13.24 -0.76
CA GLY A 93 -1.33 12.74 -2.12
C GLY A 93 -2.50 11.90 -2.63
N LEU A 94 -3.09 11.05 -1.77
CA LEU A 94 -4.28 10.28 -2.09
C LEU A 94 -5.43 11.20 -2.45
N ARG A 95 -5.73 12.22 -1.63
CA ARG A 95 -6.82 13.16 -1.90
C ARG A 95 -6.57 14.00 -3.15
N ALA A 96 -5.33 14.42 -3.41
CA ALA A 96 -4.96 15.13 -4.64
C ALA A 96 -5.27 14.30 -5.90
N ALA A 97 -5.14 12.97 -5.83
CA ALA A 97 -5.50 12.04 -6.90
C ALA A 97 -6.98 11.60 -6.88
N ARG A 98 -7.84 12.24 -6.09
CA ARG A 98 -9.27 11.88 -5.91
C ARG A 98 -9.49 10.48 -5.30
N LEU A 99 -8.48 9.91 -4.67
CA LEU A 99 -8.53 8.69 -3.88
C LEU A 99 -8.84 9.09 -2.43
N GLU A 100 -10.12 9.24 -2.08
CA GLU A 100 -10.51 9.66 -0.73
C GLU A 100 -10.27 8.54 0.27
N PRO A 101 -9.44 8.75 1.32
CA PRO A 101 -9.20 7.75 2.36
C PRO A 101 -10.49 7.43 3.12
N LYS A 102 -10.80 6.14 3.24
CA LYS A 102 -12.02 5.64 3.88
C LYS A 102 -11.77 4.84 5.12
N ARG A 103 -10.67 4.09 5.18
CA ARG A 103 -10.30 3.32 6.35
C ARG A 103 -8.80 3.41 6.57
N ILE A 104 -8.41 3.49 7.83
CA ILE A 104 -7.03 3.42 8.29
C ILE A 104 -6.92 2.35 9.36
N ARG A 105 -5.86 1.56 9.29
CA ARG A 105 -5.49 0.60 10.31
C ARG A 105 -3.99 0.61 10.53
N PHE A 106 -3.55 0.73 11.78
CA PHE A 106 -2.14 0.61 12.10
C PHE A 106 -1.75 -0.84 12.39
N VAL A 107 -0.50 -1.18 12.08
CA VAL A 107 0.05 -2.49 12.34
C VAL A 107 1.18 -2.35 13.35
N ARG A 108 1.13 -3.18 14.39
CA ARG A 108 2.17 -3.31 15.41
C ARG A 108 2.72 -4.72 15.40
N HIS A 109 4.01 -4.82 15.68
CA HIS A 109 4.62 -6.13 15.89
C HIS A 109 4.01 -6.81 17.12
N ARG A 110 3.96 -6.10 18.27
CA ARG A 110 3.28 -6.47 19.50
C ARG A 110 2.48 -5.29 20.02
N ALA A 111 1.57 -5.51 20.94
CA ALA A 111 0.67 -4.47 21.44
C ALA A 111 1.41 -3.26 22.03
N GLU A 112 2.50 -3.50 22.74
CA GLU A 112 3.33 -2.49 23.40
C GLU A 112 4.37 -1.82 22.49
N THR A 113 4.57 -2.32 21.25
CA THR A 113 5.58 -1.76 20.33
C THR A 113 5.04 -0.54 19.58
N ALA A 114 5.94 0.28 19.06
CA ALA A 114 5.57 1.37 18.17
C ALA A 114 4.84 0.85 16.92
N VAL A 115 4.04 1.71 16.31
CA VAL A 115 3.40 1.41 15.02
C VAL A 115 4.48 1.19 13.97
N ASN A 116 4.40 0.08 13.24
CA ASN A 116 5.37 -0.29 12.21
C ASN A 116 4.91 0.04 10.80
N LEU A 117 3.62 -0.17 10.53
CA LEU A 117 3.02 0.09 9.23
C LEU A 117 1.64 0.73 9.40
N VAL A 118 1.20 1.40 8.35
CA VAL A 118 -0.19 1.84 8.17
C VAL A 118 -0.79 1.20 6.93
N LEU A 119 -2.01 0.71 7.09
CA LEU A 119 -2.85 0.21 6.01
C LEU A 119 -3.89 1.29 5.73
N ILE A 120 -4.03 1.68 4.47
CA ILE A 120 -4.98 2.69 4.05
C ILE A 120 -5.85 2.12 2.93
N GLU A 121 -7.17 2.17 3.11
CA GLU A 121 -8.12 1.99 2.02
C GLU A 121 -8.65 3.34 1.59
N SER A 122 -8.58 3.59 0.28
CA SER A 122 -9.12 4.80 -0.34
C SER A 122 -10.12 4.43 -1.43
N ARG A 123 -11.05 5.33 -1.73
CA ARG A 123 -12.06 5.14 -2.76
C ARG A 123 -11.96 6.25 -3.83
N LEU A 124 -11.89 5.87 -5.09
CA LEU A 124 -11.89 6.83 -6.20
C LEU A 124 -13.22 7.59 -6.26
N GLY A 125 -13.14 8.90 -6.15
CA GLY A 125 -14.31 9.78 -6.14
C GLY A 125 -15.18 9.65 -4.89
N GLY A 126 -14.66 9.08 -3.80
CA GLY A 126 -15.36 9.01 -2.52
C GLY A 126 -15.55 10.37 -1.88
N GLY A 127 -16.63 10.53 -1.11
CA GLY A 127 -16.83 11.68 -0.22
C GLY A 127 -16.05 11.51 1.09
N PRO A 128 -15.92 12.55 1.93
CA PRO A 128 -15.22 12.50 3.21
C PRO A 128 -15.81 11.47 4.18
N GLY A 129 -15.08 11.13 5.24
CA GLY A 129 -15.51 10.16 6.25
C GLY A 129 -14.50 9.03 6.41
N LEU A 130 -13.40 9.32 7.11
CA LEU A 130 -12.37 8.36 7.47
C LEU A 130 -12.78 7.57 8.71
N GLN A 131 -12.66 6.24 8.65
CA GLN A 131 -12.84 5.34 9.77
C GLN A 131 -11.48 4.82 10.24
N TYR A 132 -11.30 4.77 11.54
CA TYR A 132 -10.15 4.16 12.19
C TYR A 132 -10.53 2.76 12.67
N GLU A 133 -9.74 1.76 12.28
CA GLU A 133 -9.92 0.39 12.74
C GLU A 133 -8.93 0.08 13.88
N PRO A 134 -9.29 -0.81 14.82
CA PRO A 134 -8.37 -1.26 15.86
C PRO A 134 -7.05 -1.74 15.27
N ASP A 135 -5.94 -1.45 15.98
CA ASP A 135 -4.60 -1.84 15.52
C ASP A 135 -4.51 -3.34 15.27
N LEU A 136 -3.85 -3.72 14.19
CA LEU A 136 -3.47 -5.09 13.92
C LEU A 136 -2.21 -5.44 14.71
N ILE A 137 -2.36 -6.33 15.66
CA ILE A 137 -1.24 -6.87 16.45
C ILE A 137 -0.82 -8.20 15.82
N LEU A 138 0.42 -8.28 15.31
CA LEU A 138 0.88 -9.47 14.59
C LEU A 138 1.27 -10.61 15.53
N TYR A 139 1.92 -10.30 16.65
CA TYR A 139 2.47 -11.30 17.57
C TYR A 139 1.99 -11.09 19.01
N THR A 140 1.85 -12.19 19.73
CA THR A 140 1.60 -12.21 21.17
C THR A 140 2.85 -11.77 21.96
N GLN A 141 2.72 -11.62 23.26
CA GLN A 141 3.86 -11.36 24.15
C GLN A 141 4.88 -12.51 24.15
N THR A 142 4.42 -13.75 23.95
CA THR A 142 5.27 -14.94 23.87
C THR A 142 6.03 -15.07 22.56
N GLY A 143 5.70 -14.27 21.55
CA GLY A 143 6.37 -14.27 20.24
C GLY A 143 5.66 -15.11 19.18
N ASP A 144 4.55 -15.76 19.52
CA ASP A 144 3.73 -16.49 18.58
C ASP A 144 2.88 -15.52 17.74
N LEU A 145 2.45 -15.93 16.55
CA LEU A 145 1.46 -15.17 15.79
C LEU A 145 0.16 -15.03 16.60
N SER A 146 -0.39 -13.84 16.62
CA SER A 146 -1.74 -13.62 17.15
C SER A 146 -2.79 -14.41 16.39
N ALA A 147 -3.98 -14.60 16.95
CA ALA A 147 -5.08 -15.27 16.25
C ALA A 147 -5.40 -14.57 14.91
N GLU A 148 -5.36 -13.24 14.88
CA GLU A 148 -5.57 -12.48 13.65
C GLU A 148 -4.38 -12.61 12.70
N GLY A 149 -3.14 -12.61 13.20
CA GLY A 149 -1.93 -12.85 12.43
C GLY A 149 -1.98 -14.22 11.73
N ARG A 150 -2.34 -15.29 12.46
CA ARG A 150 -2.49 -16.62 11.87
C ARG A 150 -3.55 -16.63 10.74
N ARG A 151 -4.69 -16.00 10.97
CA ARG A 151 -5.76 -15.89 9.96
C ARG A 151 -5.27 -15.19 8.69
N ILE A 152 -4.54 -14.09 8.81
CA ILE A 152 -4.02 -13.32 7.67
C ILE A 152 -2.99 -14.13 6.87
N TYR A 153 -2.12 -14.86 7.55
CA TYR A 153 -1.13 -15.72 6.90
C TYR A 153 -1.68 -17.08 6.46
N HIS A 154 -3.00 -17.31 6.58
CA HIS A 154 -3.65 -18.59 6.25
C HIS A 154 -3.06 -19.81 6.98
N LEU A 155 -2.48 -19.59 8.16
CA LEU A 155 -1.97 -20.63 9.05
C LEU A 155 -3.10 -21.04 10.01
N GLN A 156 -4.18 -21.60 9.46
CA GLN A 156 -5.23 -22.23 10.25
C GLN A 156 -4.76 -23.63 10.65
N GLU A 157 -5.02 -24.00 11.91
CA GLU A 157 -4.84 -25.37 12.41
C GLU A 157 -5.82 -26.32 11.73
#